data_3e800c5428558314abf45967835afcec
#
_entry.id   3e800c5428558314abf45967835afcec
#
_cell.length_a   1.000
_cell.length_b   1.000
_cell.length_c   1.000
_cell.angle_alpha   90.00
_cell.angle_beta   90.00
_cell.angle_gamma   90.00
#
_symmetry.space_group_name_H-M   'P 1'
#
loop_
_entity.id
_entity.type
_entity.pdbx_description
1 polymer ?
#
loop_
_entity_poly.entity_id
_entity_poly.type
_entity_poly.pdbx_seq_one_letter_code
_entity_poly.pdbx_strand_id
1 'polypeptide(L)'
;MIVTKLSERTISGLHENLIQSIPSMDYGIPILDIGCGTGAWLERLSDLGFKHLHGIDLDIKQFGTEKATCSQANIDCDALDLPNKKFSLITSIEVIEHLENPGRLIYYVAQHLEKDGYFLLTTPNIHSIHCRLKFLLTAKLASFDEKGDPTHIYPVLLNCLDKILKRYSFKIIKQWGYPSKGTLISRPSTKKLSDILELFLPNQLPGDTLCMLIKKT
;
A
#
# COMPACT_ATOMS: atom_id res chain seq x y z
N MET A 1 0.13 -3.77 -32.35
CA MET A 1 0.85 -3.14 -31.23
C MET A 1 0.94 -4.15 -30.10
N ILE A 2 2.13 -4.52 -29.66
CA ILE A 2 2.32 -5.35 -28.48
C ILE A 2 2.05 -4.39 -27.30
N VAL A 3 0.92 -4.54 -26.65
CA VAL A 3 0.65 -3.84 -25.39
C VAL A 3 1.62 -4.45 -24.36
N THR A 4 2.73 -3.79 -24.12
CA THR A 4 3.64 -4.15 -23.03
C THR A 4 2.91 -3.89 -21.72
N LYS A 5 2.49 -4.96 -21.03
CA LYS A 5 1.89 -4.86 -19.71
C LYS A 5 2.85 -4.10 -18.80
N LEU A 6 2.38 -3.03 -18.13
CA LEU A 6 3.17 -2.26 -17.18
C LEU A 6 3.62 -3.15 -16.04
N SER A 7 4.84 -2.96 -15.57
CA SER A 7 5.43 -3.75 -14.48
C SER A 7 4.79 -3.35 -13.15
N GLU A 8 4.16 -4.30 -12.50
CA GLU A 8 3.73 -4.16 -11.10
C GLU A 8 4.94 -4.37 -10.18
N ARG A 9 5.22 -3.40 -9.31
CA ARG A 9 6.31 -3.48 -8.33
C ARG A 9 5.84 -4.01 -6.98
N THR A 10 4.95 -4.99 -7.02
CA THR A 10 4.34 -5.63 -5.86
C THR A 10 4.43 -7.14 -5.98
N ILE A 11 4.11 -7.85 -4.91
CA ILE A 11 3.95 -9.30 -5.00
C ILE A 11 2.80 -9.66 -5.94
N SER A 12 2.98 -10.74 -6.69
CA SER A 12 2.02 -11.18 -7.72
C SER A 12 0.60 -11.31 -7.17
N GLY A 13 -0.39 -10.73 -7.88
CA GLY A 13 -1.81 -10.79 -7.54
C GLY A 13 -2.27 -9.80 -6.46
N LEU A 14 -1.38 -8.94 -5.96
CA LEU A 14 -1.77 -7.93 -4.96
C LEU A 14 -2.78 -6.95 -5.54
N HIS A 15 -2.55 -6.41 -6.73
CA HIS A 15 -3.47 -5.45 -7.35
C HIS A 15 -4.88 -6.04 -7.56
N GLU A 16 -4.99 -7.30 -8.00
CA GLU A 16 -6.28 -8.01 -8.12
C GLU A 16 -6.99 -8.14 -6.77
N ASN A 17 -6.24 -8.40 -5.72
CA ASN A 17 -6.79 -8.50 -4.37
C ASN A 17 -7.28 -7.15 -3.86
N LEU A 18 -6.52 -6.08 -4.09
CA LEU A 18 -6.87 -4.72 -3.67
C LEU A 18 -8.15 -4.21 -4.36
N ILE A 19 -8.32 -4.47 -5.66
CA ILE A 19 -9.52 -4.09 -6.41
C ILE A 19 -10.79 -4.64 -5.74
N GLN A 20 -10.77 -5.89 -5.30
CA GLN A 20 -11.91 -6.52 -4.63
C GLN A 20 -12.27 -5.86 -3.29
N SER A 21 -11.40 -5.01 -2.78
CA SER A 21 -11.57 -4.34 -1.48
C SER A 21 -11.94 -2.87 -1.62
N ILE A 22 -11.91 -2.30 -2.83
CA ILE A 22 -12.38 -0.95 -3.11
C ILE A 22 -13.91 -0.94 -2.97
N PRO A 23 -14.51 -0.02 -2.19
CA PRO A 23 -15.96 0.14 -2.14
C PRO A 23 -16.54 0.48 -3.51
N SER A 24 -17.82 0.17 -3.71
CA SER A 24 -18.54 0.64 -4.89
C SER A 24 -18.56 2.18 -4.89
N MET A 25 -18.06 2.77 -5.95
CA MET A 25 -17.87 4.22 -6.10
C MET A 25 -18.26 4.64 -7.51
N ASP A 26 -18.61 5.92 -7.69
CA ASP A 26 -18.83 6.50 -9.02
C ASP A 26 -17.51 6.51 -9.82
N TYR A 27 -17.56 6.18 -11.10
CA TYR A 27 -16.38 6.16 -11.97
C TYR A 27 -15.85 7.56 -12.35
N GLY A 28 -16.62 8.61 -12.07
CA GLY A 28 -16.23 10.00 -12.28
C GLY A 28 -15.52 10.65 -11.09
N ILE A 29 -15.25 9.94 -10.00
CA ILE A 29 -14.54 10.50 -8.85
C ILE A 29 -13.05 10.72 -9.14
N PRO A 30 -12.42 11.73 -8.53
CA PRO A 30 -10.99 11.91 -8.60
C PRO A 30 -10.26 10.92 -7.67
N ILE A 31 -9.25 10.24 -8.24
CA ILE A 31 -8.40 9.26 -7.54
C ILE A 31 -6.95 9.71 -7.61
N LEU A 32 -6.25 9.63 -6.49
CA LEU A 32 -4.82 9.87 -6.39
C LEU A 32 -4.09 8.59 -6.00
N ASP A 33 -3.01 8.26 -6.71
CA ASP A 33 -2.08 7.19 -6.34
C ASP A 33 -0.72 7.79 -5.94
N ILE A 34 -0.33 7.61 -4.70
CA ILE A 34 0.94 8.11 -4.15
C ILE A 34 1.98 6.99 -4.24
N GLY A 35 3.07 7.24 -4.98
CA GLY A 35 4.07 6.24 -5.34
C GLY A 35 3.61 5.38 -6.52
N CYS A 36 3.10 6.05 -7.58
CA CYS A 36 2.44 5.37 -8.70
C CYS A 36 3.39 4.55 -9.60
N GLY A 37 4.70 4.70 -9.47
CA GLY A 37 5.70 3.96 -10.22
C GLY A 37 5.47 3.98 -11.74
N THR A 38 5.27 2.80 -12.33
CA THR A 38 4.98 2.67 -13.78
C THR A 38 3.58 3.10 -14.17
N GLY A 39 2.68 3.36 -13.22
CA GLY A 39 1.26 3.63 -13.46
C GLY A 39 0.40 2.36 -13.60
N ALA A 40 0.95 1.18 -13.32
CA ALA A 40 0.23 -0.10 -13.49
C ALA A 40 -1.08 -0.18 -12.66
N TRP A 41 -1.09 0.38 -11.46
CA TRP A 41 -2.29 0.44 -10.64
C TRP A 41 -3.35 1.38 -11.24
N LEU A 42 -2.92 2.58 -11.66
CA LEU A 42 -3.81 3.56 -12.30
C LEU A 42 -4.39 3.04 -13.62
N GLU A 43 -3.59 2.34 -14.44
CA GLU A 43 -4.09 1.71 -15.65
C GLU A 43 -5.18 0.69 -15.34
N ARG A 44 -4.98 -0.14 -14.31
CA ARG A 44 -5.96 -1.12 -13.87
C ARG A 44 -7.26 -0.47 -13.36
N LEU A 45 -7.17 0.66 -12.64
CA LEU A 45 -8.35 1.44 -12.24
C LEU A 45 -9.08 2.03 -13.46
N SER A 46 -8.34 2.49 -14.46
CA SER A 46 -8.93 2.95 -15.72
C SER A 46 -9.67 1.84 -16.47
N ASP A 47 -9.11 0.63 -16.50
CA ASP A 47 -9.75 -0.54 -17.12
C ASP A 47 -11.05 -0.94 -16.40
N LEU A 48 -11.20 -0.60 -15.12
CA LEU A 48 -12.46 -0.73 -14.37
C LEU A 48 -13.46 0.39 -14.67
N GLY A 49 -13.06 1.43 -15.39
CA GLY A 49 -13.92 2.54 -15.79
C GLY A 49 -13.68 3.88 -15.08
N PHE A 50 -12.78 3.97 -14.11
CA PHE A 50 -12.44 5.24 -13.46
C PHE A 50 -11.75 6.20 -14.44
N LYS A 51 -12.13 7.49 -14.41
CA LYS A 51 -11.76 8.46 -15.45
C LYS A 51 -10.80 9.55 -14.99
N HIS A 52 -10.81 9.91 -13.72
CA HIS A 52 -10.01 11.01 -13.18
C HIS A 52 -8.90 10.49 -12.29
N LEU A 53 -7.82 10.03 -12.94
CA LEU A 53 -6.70 9.33 -12.31
C LEU A 53 -5.45 10.19 -12.35
N HIS A 54 -4.84 10.41 -11.18
CA HIS A 54 -3.58 11.11 -11.05
C HIS A 54 -2.60 10.32 -10.19
N GLY A 55 -1.34 10.26 -10.61
CA GLY A 55 -0.25 9.66 -9.85
C GLY A 55 0.73 10.71 -9.34
N ILE A 56 1.42 10.36 -8.26
CA ILE A 56 2.61 11.08 -7.80
C ILE A 56 3.72 10.04 -7.60
N ASP A 57 4.91 10.36 -8.05
CA ASP A 57 6.10 9.54 -7.79
C ASP A 57 7.36 10.41 -7.68
N LEU A 58 8.38 9.89 -7.01
CA LEU A 58 9.69 10.52 -6.95
C LEU A 58 10.40 10.50 -8.32
N ASP A 59 10.20 9.41 -9.09
CA ASP A 59 10.76 9.24 -10.44
C ASP A 59 9.69 8.86 -11.46
N ILE A 60 9.25 9.85 -12.21
CA ILE A 60 8.21 9.68 -13.25
C ILE A 60 8.73 9.15 -14.59
N LYS A 61 10.05 8.90 -14.76
CA LYS A 61 10.62 8.42 -16.03
C LYS A 61 10.08 7.07 -16.46
N GLN A 62 9.60 6.28 -15.52
CA GLN A 62 9.05 4.95 -15.77
C GLN A 62 7.52 4.93 -15.87
N PHE A 63 6.88 6.07 -15.67
CA PHE A 63 5.43 6.19 -15.83
C PHE A 63 5.06 6.01 -17.30
N GLY A 64 4.28 4.97 -17.62
CA GLY A 64 4.07 4.50 -18.99
C GLY A 64 2.61 4.38 -19.41
N THR A 65 1.63 4.75 -18.56
CA THR A 65 0.22 4.74 -18.97
C THR A 65 -0.22 6.09 -19.53
N GLU A 66 -0.99 6.07 -20.63
CA GLU A 66 -1.65 7.26 -21.18
C GLU A 66 -3.04 7.49 -20.56
N LYS A 67 -3.52 6.57 -19.72
CA LYS A 67 -4.85 6.59 -19.11
C LYS A 67 -4.94 7.43 -17.83
N ALA A 68 -3.80 7.93 -17.35
CA ALA A 68 -3.70 8.74 -16.13
C ALA A 68 -2.63 9.82 -16.32
N THR A 69 -2.70 10.87 -15.50
CA THR A 69 -1.64 11.88 -15.41
C THR A 69 -0.71 11.58 -14.24
N CYS A 70 0.53 12.11 -14.27
CA CYS A 70 1.48 11.95 -13.18
C CYS A 70 2.25 13.25 -12.93
N SER A 71 2.53 13.54 -11.66
CA SER A 71 3.39 14.63 -11.22
C SER A 71 4.59 14.08 -10.44
N GLN A 72 5.76 14.68 -10.65
CA GLN A 72 6.94 14.35 -9.87
C GLN A 72 6.92 15.10 -8.54
N ALA A 73 7.04 14.39 -7.43
CA ALA A 73 7.20 14.99 -6.11
C ALA A 73 7.82 13.99 -5.12
N ASN A 74 8.59 14.54 -4.17
CA ASN A 74 9.08 13.81 -3.01
C ASN A 74 8.15 14.05 -1.82
N ILE A 75 7.45 13.00 -1.39
CA ILE A 75 6.52 13.06 -0.26
C ILE A 75 7.21 13.46 1.05
N ASP A 76 8.49 13.17 1.21
CA ASP A 76 9.20 13.49 2.45
C ASP A 76 9.51 14.98 2.60
N CYS A 77 9.56 15.75 1.52
CA CYS A 77 9.98 17.15 1.59
C CYS A 77 9.14 18.14 0.77
N ASP A 78 8.54 17.73 -0.36
CA ASP A 78 7.88 18.67 -1.26
C ASP A 78 6.47 19.08 -0.78
N ALA A 79 6.03 20.27 -1.20
CA ALA A 79 4.62 20.61 -1.24
C ALA A 79 4.02 20.01 -2.51
N LEU A 80 2.85 19.34 -2.37
CA LEU A 80 2.19 18.72 -3.50
C LEU A 80 1.37 19.77 -4.27
N ASP A 81 1.73 20.00 -5.53
CA ASP A 81 0.89 20.74 -6.48
C ASP A 81 0.05 19.73 -7.27
N LEU A 82 -1.21 19.62 -6.89
CA LEU A 82 -2.12 18.58 -7.41
C LEU A 82 -3.20 19.21 -8.28
N PRO A 83 -3.61 18.54 -9.39
CA PRO A 83 -4.63 19.04 -10.31
C PRO A 83 -6.00 19.18 -9.61
N ASN A 84 -6.27 18.34 -8.62
CA ASN A 84 -7.44 18.41 -7.76
C ASN A 84 -7.03 18.71 -6.33
N LYS A 85 -7.79 19.56 -5.65
CA LYS A 85 -7.55 19.85 -4.23
C LYS A 85 -8.03 18.74 -3.32
N LYS A 86 -8.97 17.91 -3.77
CA LYS A 86 -9.58 16.82 -3.04
C LYS A 86 -9.77 15.59 -3.94
N PHE A 87 -9.69 14.41 -3.30
CA PHE A 87 -9.86 13.09 -3.91
C PHE A 87 -10.82 12.27 -3.08
N SER A 88 -11.64 11.46 -3.73
CA SER A 88 -12.57 10.54 -3.04
C SER A 88 -11.89 9.22 -2.67
N LEU A 89 -10.85 8.84 -3.41
CA LEU A 89 -9.97 7.71 -3.09
C LEU A 89 -8.52 8.15 -3.24
N ILE A 90 -7.71 7.87 -2.22
CA ILE A 90 -6.25 7.94 -2.31
C ILE A 90 -5.70 6.55 -2.10
N THR A 91 -4.71 6.15 -2.90
CA THR A 91 -4.00 4.87 -2.75
C THR A 91 -2.52 5.13 -2.50
N SER A 92 -1.88 4.25 -1.73
CA SER A 92 -0.43 4.23 -1.53
C SER A 92 -0.03 2.77 -1.29
N ILE A 93 0.53 2.16 -2.34
CA ILE A 93 0.77 0.71 -2.40
C ILE A 93 2.26 0.46 -2.34
N GLU A 94 2.74 -0.16 -1.23
CA GLU A 94 4.16 -0.44 -0.98
C GLU A 94 5.03 0.83 -1.09
N VAL A 95 4.70 1.87 -0.32
CA VAL A 95 5.39 3.18 -0.34
C VAL A 95 5.80 3.65 1.04
N ILE A 96 4.94 3.52 2.05
CA ILE A 96 5.15 4.09 3.39
C ILE A 96 6.42 3.59 4.06
N GLU A 97 6.86 2.37 3.74
CA GLU A 97 8.09 1.74 4.23
C GLU A 97 9.37 2.36 3.69
N HIS A 98 9.28 3.10 2.57
CA HIS A 98 10.40 3.80 1.96
C HIS A 98 10.58 5.23 2.47
N LEU A 99 9.61 5.76 3.23
CA LEU A 99 9.61 7.15 3.66
C LEU A 99 10.44 7.34 4.94
N GLU A 100 11.23 8.40 4.99
CA GLU A 100 11.91 8.84 6.19
C GLU A 100 10.91 9.37 7.23
N ASN A 101 9.82 9.99 6.75
CA ASN A 101 8.75 10.52 7.60
C ASN A 101 7.36 10.01 7.17
N PRO A 102 6.97 8.78 7.54
CA PRO A 102 5.66 8.23 7.16
C PRO A 102 4.46 9.02 7.73
N GLY A 103 4.66 9.79 8.80
CA GLY A 103 3.63 10.70 9.30
C GLY A 103 3.26 11.80 8.29
N ARG A 104 4.18 12.18 7.41
CA ARG A 104 3.95 13.16 6.36
C ARG A 104 3.01 12.62 5.27
N LEU A 105 3.12 11.34 4.90
CA LEU A 105 2.15 10.68 4.02
C LEU A 105 0.73 10.82 4.59
N ILE A 106 0.55 10.47 5.87
CA ILE A 106 -0.78 10.54 6.51
C ILE A 106 -1.29 11.99 6.56
N TYR A 107 -0.40 12.95 6.82
CA TYR A 107 -0.74 14.38 6.75
C TYR A 107 -1.24 14.79 5.36
N TYR A 108 -0.52 14.42 4.27
CA TYR A 108 -0.93 14.75 2.91
C TYR A 108 -2.26 14.10 2.53
N VAL A 109 -2.43 12.83 2.86
CA VAL A 109 -3.71 12.14 2.67
C VAL A 109 -4.82 12.88 3.41
N ALA A 110 -4.58 13.32 4.64
CA ALA A 110 -5.58 14.08 5.41
C ALA A 110 -5.93 15.43 4.77
N GLN A 111 -4.96 16.12 4.16
CA GLN A 111 -5.21 17.38 3.47
C GLN A 111 -5.98 17.20 2.16
N HIS A 112 -5.75 16.13 1.43
CA HIS A 112 -6.26 15.93 0.07
C HIS A 112 -7.43 14.94 -0.03
N LEU A 113 -7.68 14.09 0.97
CA LEU A 113 -8.84 13.22 0.97
C LEU A 113 -10.11 13.98 1.36
N GLU A 114 -11.19 13.74 0.64
CA GLU A 114 -12.53 14.24 0.98
C GLU A 114 -13.00 13.69 2.33
N LYS A 115 -13.95 14.38 2.96
CA LYS A 115 -14.73 13.80 4.04
C LYS A 115 -15.48 12.57 3.51
N ASP A 116 -15.53 11.52 4.28
CA ASP A 116 -16.08 10.20 3.91
C ASP A 116 -15.31 9.47 2.79
N GLY A 117 -14.20 10.04 2.28
CA GLY A 117 -13.31 9.42 1.31
C GLY A 117 -12.52 8.26 1.90
N TYR A 118 -11.91 7.47 1.01
CA TYR A 118 -11.18 6.26 1.36
C TYR A 118 -9.70 6.39 1.07
N PHE A 119 -8.89 5.85 1.96
CA PHE A 119 -7.45 5.67 1.79
C PHE A 119 -7.10 4.19 1.80
N LEU A 120 -6.56 3.68 0.69
CA LEU A 120 -6.08 2.32 0.55
C LEU A 120 -4.57 2.31 0.72
N LEU A 121 -4.08 1.64 1.75
CA LEU A 121 -2.67 1.59 2.11
C LEU A 121 -2.19 0.15 2.17
N THR A 122 -1.01 -0.12 1.58
CA THR A 122 -0.30 -1.38 1.81
C THR A 122 1.15 -1.15 2.22
N THR A 123 1.72 -2.15 2.88
CA THR A 123 3.11 -2.15 3.35
C THR A 123 3.53 -3.59 3.71
N PRO A 124 4.82 -3.94 3.77
CA PRO A 124 5.28 -5.25 4.24
C PRO A 124 4.71 -5.62 5.62
N ASN A 125 4.24 -6.83 5.74
CA ASN A 125 3.54 -7.31 6.94
C ASN A 125 4.48 -7.80 8.03
N ILE A 126 4.93 -6.90 8.90
CA ILE A 126 5.73 -7.28 10.06
C ILE A 126 4.93 -7.97 11.18
N HIS A 127 3.60 -8.02 11.06
CA HIS A 127 2.69 -8.62 12.04
C HIS A 127 2.41 -10.10 11.78
N SER A 128 2.83 -10.64 10.62
CA SER A 128 2.69 -12.05 10.31
C SER A 128 3.49 -12.93 11.29
N ILE A 129 3.04 -14.16 11.50
CA ILE A 129 3.77 -15.14 12.32
C ILE A 129 5.18 -15.38 11.78
N HIS A 130 5.30 -15.46 10.45
CA HIS A 130 6.58 -15.61 9.80
C HIS A 130 7.57 -14.51 10.19
N CYS A 131 7.15 -13.25 10.11
CA CYS A 131 8.01 -12.11 10.45
C CYS A 131 8.36 -12.09 11.95
N ARG A 132 7.38 -12.36 12.82
CA ARG A 132 7.59 -12.42 14.28
C ARG A 132 8.56 -13.51 14.68
N LEU A 133 8.43 -14.71 14.12
CA LEU A 133 9.36 -15.84 14.38
C LEU A 133 10.76 -15.50 13.89
N LYS A 134 10.88 -14.94 12.69
CA LYS A 134 12.17 -14.50 12.17
C LYS A 134 12.82 -13.48 13.11
N PHE A 135 12.06 -12.49 13.54
CA PHE A 135 12.56 -11.45 14.46
C PHE A 135 12.99 -12.05 15.80
N LEU A 136 12.17 -12.95 16.40
CA LEU A 136 12.49 -13.63 17.66
C LEU A 136 13.79 -14.42 17.57
N LEU A 137 14.03 -15.10 16.47
CA LEU A 137 15.19 -16.00 16.29
C LEU A 137 16.46 -15.29 15.82
N THR A 138 16.32 -14.14 15.13
CA THR A 138 17.43 -13.53 14.40
C THR A 138 17.60 -12.03 14.68
N ALA A 139 16.67 -11.41 15.42
CA ALA A 139 16.56 -9.96 15.60
C ALA A 139 16.43 -9.17 14.27
N LYS A 140 16.02 -9.83 13.16
CA LYS A 140 15.84 -9.23 11.84
C LYS A 140 14.40 -9.34 11.40
N LEU A 141 13.84 -8.23 10.89
CA LEU A 141 12.51 -8.22 10.28
C LEU A 141 12.57 -8.73 8.84
N ALA A 142 11.61 -9.54 8.45
CA ALA A 142 11.43 -9.91 7.04
C ALA A 142 11.13 -8.64 6.23
N SER A 143 11.58 -8.58 4.99
CA SER A 143 11.51 -7.44 4.08
C SER A 143 12.35 -6.20 4.46
N PHE A 144 12.95 -6.17 5.67
CA PHE A 144 13.79 -5.07 6.17
C PHE A 144 15.23 -5.52 6.51
N ASP A 145 15.59 -6.74 6.22
CA ASP A 145 16.95 -7.27 6.38
C ASP A 145 17.71 -7.24 5.05
N GLU A 146 18.94 -7.71 5.06
CA GLU A 146 19.87 -7.68 3.90
C GLU A 146 19.36 -8.46 2.67
N LYS A 147 18.28 -9.22 2.82
CA LYS A 147 17.62 -9.97 1.73
C LYS A 147 16.37 -9.28 1.21
N GLY A 148 15.89 -8.26 1.93
CA GLY A 148 14.77 -7.41 1.54
C GLY A 148 15.20 -6.34 0.53
N ASP A 149 14.27 -5.45 0.22
CA ASP A 149 14.56 -4.27 -0.55
C ASP A 149 15.43 -3.31 0.29
N PRO A 150 16.61 -2.87 -0.21
CA PRO A 150 17.50 -2.00 0.55
C PRO A 150 16.91 -0.61 0.83
N THR A 151 15.83 -0.25 0.16
CA THR A 151 15.12 1.02 0.37
C THR A 151 14.00 0.93 1.40
N HIS A 152 13.72 -0.26 1.96
CA HIS A 152 12.80 -0.43 3.08
C HIS A 152 13.46 0.03 4.39
N ILE A 153 13.14 1.22 4.84
CA ILE A 153 13.74 1.86 6.02
C ILE A 153 12.79 1.96 7.21
N TYR A 154 11.46 1.87 6.98
CA TYR A 154 10.47 2.12 8.04
C TYR A 154 9.46 0.98 8.18
N PRO A 155 9.64 0.08 9.18
CA PRO A 155 8.65 -0.95 9.48
C PRO A 155 7.41 -0.35 10.17
N VAL A 156 6.23 -0.61 9.62
CA VAL A 156 4.97 -0.03 10.09
C VAL A 156 4.36 -0.83 11.24
N LEU A 157 4.34 -0.27 12.44
CA LEU A 157 3.62 -0.82 13.59
C LEU A 157 2.16 -0.34 13.59
N LEU A 158 1.21 -1.28 13.49
CA LEU A 158 -0.23 -0.99 13.43
C LEU A 158 -0.71 -0.08 14.58
N ASN A 159 -0.27 -0.35 15.81
CA ASN A 159 -0.66 0.46 16.96
C ASN A 159 -0.14 1.91 16.90
N CYS A 160 1.02 2.11 16.27
CA CYS A 160 1.58 3.45 16.07
C CYS A 160 0.84 4.16 14.94
N LEU A 161 0.62 3.47 13.83
CA LEU A 161 -0.13 4.00 12.69
C LEU A 161 -1.56 4.40 13.09
N ASP A 162 -2.29 3.55 13.82
CA ASP A 162 -3.66 3.85 14.30
C ASP A 162 -3.72 5.14 15.15
N LYS A 163 -2.70 5.37 16.00
CA LYS A 163 -2.61 6.61 16.78
C LYS A 163 -2.42 7.85 15.89
N ILE A 164 -1.62 7.73 14.82
CA ILE A 164 -1.42 8.83 13.86
C ILE A 164 -2.70 9.05 13.06
N LEU A 165 -3.33 7.99 12.54
CA LEU A 165 -4.59 8.05 11.80
C LEU A 165 -5.70 8.76 12.58
N LYS A 166 -5.86 8.44 13.86
CA LYS A 166 -6.86 9.06 14.74
C LYS A 166 -6.66 10.56 14.91
N ARG A 167 -5.44 11.08 14.86
CA ARG A 167 -5.17 12.53 14.93
C ARG A 167 -5.76 13.30 13.75
N TYR A 168 -5.97 12.62 12.61
CA TYR A 168 -6.48 13.21 11.37
C TYR A 168 -7.91 12.74 11.05
N SER A 169 -8.66 12.24 12.06
CA SER A 169 -10.03 11.74 11.89
C SER A 169 -10.14 10.59 10.89
N PHE A 170 -9.16 9.69 10.87
CA PHE A 170 -9.21 8.46 10.09
C PHE A 170 -9.61 7.29 10.96
N LYS A 171 -10.33 6.34 10.34
CA LYS A 171 -10.70 5.06 10.95
C LYS A 171 -10.36 3.92 10.00
N ILE A 172 -9.61 2.92 10.46
CA ILE A 172 -9.40 1.67 9.72
C ILE A 172 -10.74 0.92 9.71
N ILE A 173 -11.31 0.71 8.52
CA ILE A 173 -12.58 0.00 8.33
C ILE A 173 -12.40 -1.46 7.93
N LYS A 174 -11.25 -1.78 7.32
CA LYS A 174 -10.85 -3.14 6.97
C LYS A 174 -9.33 -3.25 7.02
N GLN A 175 -8.84 -4.34 7.57
CA GLN A 175 -7.42 -4.71 7.51
C GLN A 175 -7.30 -6.21 7.20
N TRP A 176 -6.34 -6.56 6.36
CA TRP A 176 -6.08 -7.95 5.99
C TRP A 176 -4.64 -8.13 5.54
N GLY A 177 -4.19 -9.37 5.50
CA GLY A 177 -2.90 -9.69 4.93
C GLY A 177 -3.04 -10.34 3.56
N TYR A 178 -2.06 -10.15 2.69
CA TYR A 178 -1.97 -10.79 1.40
C TYR A 178 -0.63 -11.55 1.26
N PRO A 179 -0.63 -12.81 0.80
CA PRO A 179 -1.81 -13.64 0.51
C PRO A 179 -2.62 -13.94 1.79
N SER A 180 -3.90 -14.29 1.62
CA SER A 180 -4.81 -14.53 2.74
C SER A 180 -4.45 -15.74 3.61
N LYS A 181 -3.57 -16.59 3.12
CA LYS A 181 -2.99 -17.74 3.85
C LYS A 181 -1.53 -17.90 3.49
N GLY A 182 -0.70 -18.12 4.51
CA GLY A 182 0.71 -18.38 4.36
C GLY A 182 1.50 -17.21 3.80
N THR A 183 2.59 -17.48 3.12
CA THR A 183 3.52 -16.50 2.54
C THR A 183 3.96 -16.93 1.15
N LEU A 184 4.23 -15.98 0.26
CA LEU A 184 4.75 -16.21 -1.10
C LEU A 184 6.29 -16.15 -1.16
N ILE A 185 6.92 -15.42 -0.23
CA ILE A 185 8.37 -15.13 -0.27
C ILE A 185 9.21 -16.02 0.64
N SER A 186 8.60 -16.89 1.44
CA SER A 186 9.32 -17.74 2.39
C SER A 186 9.79 -19.05 1.78
N ARG A 187 10.85 -19.61 2.39
CA ARG A 187 11.29 -20.98 2.08
C ARG A 187 10.22 -22.00 2.50
N PRO A 188 10.08 -23.16 1.79
CA PRO A 188 9.04 -24.14 2.07
C PRO A 188 9.00 -24.67 3.53
N SER A 189 10.17 -24.80 4.18
CA SER A 189 10.26 -25.27 5.57
C SER A 189 9.71 -24.26 6.58
N THR A 190 10.07 -22.98 6.42
CA THR A 190 9.58 -21.91 7.29
C THR A 190 8.11 -21.59 7.04
N LYS A 191 7.66 -21.75 5.79
CA LYS A 191 6.26 -21.65 5.42
C LYS A 191 5.41 -22.66 6.17
N LYS A 192 5.77 -23.96 6.13
CA LYS A 192 5.02 -25.03 6.83
C LYS A 192 4.90 -24.76 8.34
N LEU A 193 5.97 -24.30 8.97
CA LEU A 193 5.95 -23.96 10.39
C LEU A 193 5.02 -22.76 10.67
N SER A 194 5.08 -21.72 9.85
CA SER A 194 4.21 -20.55 9.94
C SER A 194 2.73 -20.94 9.79
N ASP A 195 2.42 -21.74 8.75
CA ASP A 195 1.05 -22.20 8.47
C ASP A 195 0.46 -23.02 9.64
N ILE A 196 1.28 -23.86 10.28
CA ILE A 196 0.86 -24.63 11.46
C ILE A 196 0.58 -23.70 12.66
N LEU A 197 1.47 -22.73 12.92
CA LEU A 197 1.32 -21.81 14.05
C LEU A 197 0.15 -20.85 13.86
N GLU A 198 -0.17 -20.46 12.63
CA GLU A 198 -1.34 -19.64 12.30
C GLU A 198 -2.66 -20.31 12.71
N LEU A 199 -2.73 -21.66 12.73
CA LEU A 199 -3.91 -22.40 13.18
C LEU A 199 -4.17 -22.26 14.69
N PHE A 200 -3.12 -22.05 15.49
CA PHE A 200 -3.21 -22.01 16.95
C PHE A 200 -3.20 -20.60 17.55
N LEU A 201 -2.87 -19.58 16.77
CA LEU A 201 -2.76 -18.20 17.24
C LEU A 201 -3.90 -17.36 16.66
N PRO A 202 -4.92 -16.98 17.44
CA PRO A 202 -6.03 -16.19 16.98
C PRO A 202 -5.59 -14.75 16.62
N ASN A 203 -6.38 -14.08 15.77
CA ASN A 203 -6.20 -12.67 15.39
C ASN A 203 -4.89 -12.34 14.68
N GLN A 204 -4.35 -13.28 13.91
CA GLN A 204 -3.18 -13.02 13.09
C GLN A 204 -3.57 -12.42 11.74
N LEU A 205 -2.70 -11.56 11.22
CA LEU A 205 -2.77 -11.07 9.84
C LEU A 205 -1.77 -11.91 9.02
N PRO A 206 -2.23 -12.93 8.29
CA PRO A 206 -1.32 -13.76 7.49
C PRO A 206 -0.79 -12.98 6.28
N GLY A 207 0.19 -13.57 5.60
CA GLY A 207 0.72 -13.03 4.35
C GLY A 207 1.89 -12.08 4.50
N ASP A 208 2.44 -11.71 3.36
CA ASP A 208 3.66 -10.92 3.25
C ASP A 208 3.38 -9.42 3.24
N THR A 209 2.22 -9.01 2.74
CA THR A 209 1.78 -7.61 2.68
C THR A 209 0.59 -7.37 3.61
N LEU A 210 0.65 -6.32 4.38
CA LEU A 210 -0.45 -5.78 5.18
C LEU A 210 -1.23 -4.77 4.33
N CYS A 211 -2.53 -5.00 4.20
CA CYS A 211 -3.44 -4.15 3.45
C CYS A 211 -4.45 -3.50 4.40
N MET A 212 -4.76 -2.25 4.17
CA MET A 212 -5.70 -1.49 4.99
C MET A 212 -6.59 -0.61 4.12
N LEU A 213 -7.90 -0.67 4.37
CA LEU A 213 -8.86 0.31 3.86
C LEU A 213 -9.26 1.22 5.03
N ILE A 214 -9.00 2.50 4.86
CA ILE A 214 -9.11 3.53 5.88
C ILE A 214 -10.14 4.55 5.40
N LYS A 215 -11.03 5.01 6.25
CA LYS A 215 -12.03 6.02 5.95
C LYS A 215 -11.76 7.29 6.73
N LYS A 216 -11.88 8.45 6.08
CA LYS A 216 -11.89 9.76 6.74
C LYS A 216 -13.28 10.06 7.27
N THR A 217 -13.41 10.41 8.55
CA THR A 217 -14.68 10.68 9.24
C THR A 217 -14.89 12.17 9.48
#